data_fe22638c89d0cb198a49450cb03d089b
#
_entry.id   fe22638c89d0cb198a49450cb03d089b
#
_cell.length_a   1.000
_cell.length_b   1.000
_cell.length_c   1.000
_cell.angle_alpha   90.00
_cell.angle_beta   90.00
_cell.angle_gamma   90.00
#
_symmetry.space_group_name_H-M   'P 1'
#
loop_
_entity.id
_entity.type
_entity.pdbx_description
1 polymer ?
#
loop_
_entity_poly.entity_id
_entity_poly.type
_entity_poly.pdbx_seq_one_letter_code
_entity_poly.pdbx_strand_id
1 'polypeptide(L)'
;CDNLACGGTSPSVGVVRAASRLCRERGVALMAMVRPRGGDFAYSVDELRMMDDDIVSHARSGVDGVVFGCASDGRLDVAATEHLLSTVRSCAGGSLEVSFHMAFDEILPEEQLGAIDWLAEHGVTRILTHGGPACTPIEENLPRLRTYVERAAGRIGILPGGGVTWENCEDVAAALGVSEVHGTRVVRL
;
A
#
# COMPACT_ATOMS: atom_id res chain seq x y z
N CYS A 1 2.89 1.37 10.29
CA CYS A 1 1.60 2.00 10.63
C CYS A 1 1.38 1.98 12.14
N ASP A 2 0.48 2.83 12.59
CA ASP A 2 -0.05 2.87 13.95
C ASP A 2 -1.53 2.50 13.93
N ASN A 3 -2.17 2.36 15.12
CA ASN A 3 -3.61 2.19 15.27
C ASN A 3 -4.22 1.09 14.38
N LEU A 4 -3.71 -0.12 14.49
CA LEU A 4 -4.14 -1.28 13.69
C LEU A 4 -5.65 -1.58 13.85
N ALA A 5 -6.25 -1.25 14.99
CA ALA A 5 -7.69 -1.41 15.22
C ALA A 5 -8.57 -0.58 14.28
N CYS A 6 -8.01 0.51 13.72
CA CYS A 6 -8.66 1.35 12.71
C CYS A 6 -8.16 1.09 11.27
N GLY A 7 -7.53 -0.07 11.05
CA GLY A 7 -6.98 -0.44 9.74
C GLY A 7 -5.60 0.17 9.43
N GLY A 8 -4.94 0.76 10.42
CA GLY A 8 -3.63 1.41 10.28
C GLY A 8 -3.74 2.89 9.88
N THR A 9 -3.05 3.74 10.63
CA THR A 9 -2.90 5.17 10.36
C THR A 9 -1.43 5.56 10.32
N SER A 10 -1.14 6.82 10.00
CA SER A 10 0.22 7.37 10.02
C SER A 10 0.85 7.21 11.40
N PRO A 11 2.05 6.65 11.53
CA PRO A 11 2.79 6.60 12.78
C PRO A 11 3.39 7.97 13.10
N SER A 12 3.65 8.24 14.38
CA SER A 12 4.33 9.47 14.76
C SER A 12 5.75 9.54 14.17
N VAL A 13 6.24 10.75 13.93
CA VAL A 13 7.60 10.99 13.41
C VAL A 13 8.68 10.34 14.27
N GLY A 14 8.47 10.31 15.60
CA GLY A 14 9.40 9.66 16.54
C GLY A 14 9.48 8.16 16.30
N VAL A 15 8.35 7.49 16.07
CA VAL A 15 8.29 6.07 15.74
C VAL A 15 8.97 5.79 14.40
N VAL A 16 8.67 6.59 13.36
CA VAL A 16 9.28 6.43 12.02
C VAL A 16 10.79 6.56 12.10
N ARG A 17 11.32 7.57 12.78
CA ARG A 17 12.77 7.76 12.95
C ARG A 17 13.44 6.60 13.70
N ALA A 18 12.80 6.08 14.74
CA ALA A 18 13.34 4.94 15.50
C ALA A 18 13.35 3.67 14.62
N ALA A 19 12.25 3.41 13.92
CA ALA A 19 12.13 2.28 12.99
C ALA A 19 13.15 2.38 11.84
N SER A 20 13.32 3.56 11.23
CA SER A 20 14.27 3.79 10.13
C SER A 20 15.72 3.45 10.54
N ARG A 21 16.13 3.85 11.74
CA ARG A 21 17.47 3.47 12.24
C ARG A 21 17.61 1.96 12.36
N LEU A 22 16.65 1.31 13.01
CA LEU A 22 16.68 -0.15 13.22
C LEU A 22 16.64 -0.94 11.92
N CYS A 23 15.76 -0.55 10.99
CA CYS A 23 15.62 -1.20 9.68
C CYS A 23 16.92 -1.08 8.87
N ARG A 24 17.53 0.12 8.86
CA ARG A 24 18.82 0.35 8.18
C ARG A 24 19.94 -0.51 8.76
N GLU A 25 20.04 -0.63 10.10
CA GLU A 25 21.02 -1.48 10.78
C GLU A 25 20.85 -2.97 10.42
N ARG A 26 19.64 -3.37 10.06
CA ARG A 26 19.28 -4.76 9.73
C ARG A 26 19.18 -5.04 8.23
N GLY A 27 19.37 -4.03 7.37
CA GLY A 27 19.22 -4.16 5.93
C GLY A 27 17.79 -4.47 5.49
N VAL A 28 16.79 -3.96 6.23
CA VAL A 28 15.36 -4.16 5.96
C VAL A 28 14.76 -2.87 5.47
N ALA A 29 14.00 -2.92 4.37
CA ALA A 29 13.28 -1.76 3.84
C ALA A 29 12.12 -1.35 4.76
N LEU A 30 11.94 -0.04 4.93
CA LEU A 30 10.85 0.53 5.74
C LEU A 30 9.85 1.27 4.86
N MET A 31 8.63 0.74 4.79
CA MET A 31 7.49 1.39 4.17
C MET A 31 6.62 2.04 5.25
N ALA A 32 6.42 3.36 5.20
CA ALA A 32 5.67 4.10 6.21
C ALA A 32 4.26 4.45 5.73
N MET A 33 3.24 4.17 6.57
CA MET A 33 1.86 4.51 6.29
C MET A 33 1.64 6.02 6.31
N VAL A 34 0.91 6.52 5.31
CA VAL A 34 0.39 7.87 5.21
C VAL A 34 -1.13 7.79 5.10
N ARG A 35 -1.80 7.87 6.24
CA ARG A 35 -3.25 7.78 6.37
C ARG A 35 -3.69 8.55 7.62
N PRO A 36 -4.38 9.70 7.48
CA PRO A 36 -4.65 10.59 8.60
C PRO A 36 -5.68 10.03 9.59
N ARG A 37 -6.56 9.16 9.14
CA ARG A 37 -7.64 8.57 9.94
C ARG A 37 -8.06 7.19 9.46
N GLY A 38 -8.79 6.46 10.29
CA GLY A 38 -9.56 5.28 9.89
C GLY A 38 -10.81 5.65 9.08
N GLY A 39 -11.60 4.65 8.70
CA GLY A 39 -12.80 4.82 7.86
C GLY A 39 -12.47 4.74 6.37
N ASP A 40 -13.22 5.49 5.56
CA ASP A 40 -13.08 5.52 4.10
C ASP A 40 -11.73 6.10 3.61
N PHE A 41 -11.57 6.13 2.30
CA PHE A 41 -10.36 6.60 1.63
C PHE A 41 -10.61 7.83 0.73
N ALA A 42 -11.75 8.49 0.94
CA ALA A 42 -12.06 9.78 0.33
C ALA A 42 -11.61 10.89 1.28
N TYR A 43 -10.64 11.68 0.88
CA TYR A 43 -10.01 12.67 1.73
C TYR A 43 -10.40 14.10 1.37
N SER A 44 -10.64 14.91 2.38
CA SER A 44 -10.80 16.35 2.24
C SER A 44 -9.49 17.04 1.88
N VAL A 45 -9.56 18.29 1.42
CA VAL A 45 -8.37 19.11 1.13
C VAL A 45 -7.45 19.22 2.34
N ASP A 46 -8.00 19.34 3.55
CA ASP A 46 -7.17 19.47 4.75
C ASP A 46 -6.52 18.13 5.14
N GLU A 47 -7.20 17.00 4.92
CA GLU A 47 -6.60 15.68 5.10
C GLU A 47 -5.51 15.40 4.08
N LEU A 48 -5.67 15.81 2.82
CA LEU A 48 -4.60 15.71 1.82
C LEU A 48 -3.36 16.54 2.22
N ARG A 49 -3.56 17.73 2.79
CA ARG A 49 -2.44 18.53 3.34
C ARG A 49 -1.72 17.83 4.49
N MET A 50 -2.48 17.18 5.41
CA MET A 50 -1.88 16.36 6.46
C MET A 50 -1.06 15.21 5.87
N MET A 51 -1.57 14.57 4.81
CA MET A 51 -0.85 13.49 4.12
C MET A 51 0.41 14.00 3.42
N ASP A 52 0.39 15.19 2.83
CA ASP A 52 1.59 15.84 2.28
C ASP A 52 2.67 16.05 3.35
N ASP A 53 2.28 16.60 4.50
CA ASP A 53 3.19 16.82 5.63
C ASP A 53 3.78 15.49 6.15
N ASP A 54 2.98 14.44 6.22
CA ASP A 54 3.43 13.09 6.59
C ASP A 54 4.43 12.53 5.57
N ILE A 55 4.16 12.64 4.25
CA ILE A 55 5.08 12.21 3.19
C ILE A 55 6.43 12.90 3.35
N VAL A 56 6.43 14.23 3.45
CA VAL A 56 7.65 15.03 3.62
C VAL A 56 8.41 14.62 4.89
N SER A 57 7.70 14.43 5.98
CA SER A 57 8.28 14.04 7.27
C SER A 57 8.89 12.63 7.25
N HIS A 58 8.20 11.67 6.60
CA HIS A 58 8.68 10.30 6.45
C HIS A 58 9.90 10.26 5.53
N ALA A 59 9.88 10.95 4.40
CA ALA A 59 11.02 11.08 3.50
C ALA A 59 12.27 11.61 4.24
N ARG A 60 12.12 12.69 5.00
CA ARG A 60 13.21 13.24 5.85
C ARG A 60 13.66 12.30 6.95
N SER A 61 12.84 11.37 7.36
CA SER A 61 13.17 10.36 8.36
C SER A 61 13.93 9.16 7.78
N GLY A 62 14.13 9.12 6.45
CA GLY A 62 14.91 8.11 5.74
C GLY A 62 14.20 6.78 5.61
N VAL A 63 12.90 6.80 5.32
CA VAL A 63 12.15 5.60 4.90
C VAL A 63 12.48 5.24 3.45
N ASP A 64 12.29 3.99 3.08
CA ASP A 64 12.49 3.53 1.71
C ASP A 64 11.27 3.81 0.83
N GLY A 65 10.08 3.93 1.44
CA GLY A 65 8.87 4.27 0.74
C GLY A 65 7.71 4.64 1.66
N VAL A 66 6.61 5.01 1.03
CA VAL A 66 5.36 5.39 1.69
C VAL A 66 4.20 4.53 1.20
N VAL A 67 3.18 4.42 2.05
CA VAL A 67 1.99 3.60 1.78
C VAL A 67 0.76 4.49 1.93
N PHE A 68 0.01 4.69 0.85
CA PHE A 68 -1.26 5.42 0.87
C PHE A 68 -2.22 4.89 -0.21
N GLY A 69 -3.42 5.42 -0.25
CA GLY A 69 -4.38 5.12 -1.31
C GLY A 69 -5.62 5.98 -1.17
N CYS A 70 -6.12 6.50 -2.28
CA CYS A 70 -7.31 7.34 -2.36
C CYS A 70 -8.34 6.68 -3.25
N ALA A 71 -9.55 6.49 -2.72
CA ALA A 71 -10.67 5.93 -3.44
C ALA A 71 -11.96 6.65 -3.02
N SER A 72 -12.82 6.96 -3.97
CA SER A 72 -14.10 7.60 -3.75
C SER A 72 -15.13 7.05 -4.71
N ASP A 73 -16.36 6.86 -4.26
CA ASP A 73 -17.49 6.40 -5.08
C ASP A 73 -17.20 5.11 -5.89
N GLY A 74 -16.45 4.18 -5.27
CA GLY A 74 -16.07 2.91 -5.90
C GLY A 74 -15.02 3.05 -7.02
N ARG A 75 -14.27 4.14 -7.07
CA ARG A 75 -13.26 4.42 -8.09
C ARG A 75 -11.96 4.89 -7.47
N LEU A 76 -10.88 4.71 -8.21
CA LEU A 76 -9.62 5.38 -7.89
C LEU A 76 -9.84 6.91 -7.91
N ASP A 77 -9.55 7.57 -6.79
CA ASP A 77 -9.48 9.05 -6.79
C ASP A 77 -8.17 9.48 -7.46
N VAL A 78 -8.25 9.65 -8.77
CA VAL A 78 -7.10 10.01 -9.61
C VAL A 78 -6.51 11.36 -9.19
N ALA A 79 -7.36 12.34 -8.87
CA ALA A 79 -6.89 13.69 -8.53
C ALA A 79 -6.13 13.70 -7.20
N ALA A 80 -6.68 13.08 -6.16
CA ALA A 80 -6.03 12.97 -4.86
C ALA A 80 -4.75 12.11 -4.94
N THR A 81 -4.80 10.99 -5.67
CA THR A 81 -3.63 10.11 -5.82
C THR A 81 -2.50 10.81 -6.56
N GLU A 82 -2.77 11.50 -7.67
CA GLU A 82 -1.75 12.26 -8.42
C GLU A 82 -1.17 13.41 -7.61
N HIS A 83 -2.00 14.10 -6.81
CA HIS A 83 -1.54 15.13 -5.89
C HIS A 83 -0.47 14.57 -4.93
N LEU A 84 -0.75 13.47 -4.25
CA LEU A 84 0.19 12.84 -3.31
C LEU A 84 1.44 12.28 -4.01
N LEU A 85 1.28 11.69 -5.20
CA LEU A 85 2.42 11.24 -6.02
C LEU A 85 3.32 12.42 -6.41
N SER A 86 2.75 13.59 -6.68
CA SER A 86 3.52 14.82 -6.94
C SER A 86 4.35 15.22 -5.72
N THR A 87 3.78 15.15 -4.51
CA THR A 87 4.51 15.39 -3.26
C THR A 87 5.64 14.39 -3.06
N VAL A 88 5.41 13.09 -3.30
CA VAL A 88 6.46 12.07 -3.27
C VAL A 88 7.60 12.39 -4.24
N ARG A 89 7.28 12.72 -5.50
CA ARG A 89 8.29 13.09 -6.51
C ARG A 89 9.11 14.32 -6.13
N SER A 90 8.50 15.28 -5.42
CA SER A 90 9.20 16.50 -4.95
C SER A 90 10.14 16.22 -3.77
N CYS A 91 9.90 15.13 -3.02
CA CYS A 91 10.77 14.66 -1.95
C CYS A 91 11.93 13.86 -2.55
N ALA A 92 12.99 13.68 -1.89
CA ALA A 92 14.08 12.70 -2.13
C ALA A 92 14.53 12.48 -3.61
N GLY A 93 14.24 13.41 -4.52
CA GLY A 93 14.66 13.28 -5.94
C GLY A 93 14.01 12.08 -6.66
N GLY A 94 12.84 11.60 -6.21
CA GLY A 94 12.10 10.53 -6.85
C GLY A 94 12.50 9.11 -6.45
N SER A 95 13.26 8.93 -5.37
CA SER A 95 13.74 7.60 -4.95
C SER A 95 12.81 6.85 -3.97
N LEU A 96 11.73 7.49 -3.48
CA LEU A 96 10.77 6.84 -2.59
C LEU A 96 9.85 5.90 -3.37
N GLU A 97 9.77 4.67 -2.90
CA GLU A 97 8.76 3.72 -3.39
C GLU A 97 7.36 4.09 -2.88
N VAL A 98 6.36 3.79 -3.68
CA VAL A 98 4.96 3.99 -3.30
C VAL A 98 4.20 2.68 -3.37
N SER A 99 3.58 2.30 -2.26
CA SER A 99 2.60 1.20 -2.23
C SER A 99 1.19 1.78 -2.09
N PHE A 100 0.31 1.43 -3.01
CA PHE A 100 -1.11 1.73 -2.90
C PHE A 100 -1.75 0.67 -1.99
N HIS A 101 -2.34 1.09 -0.88
CA HIS A 101 -2.87 0.16 0.12
C HIS A 101 -4.26 -0.40 -0.23
N MET A 102 -4.90 -1.07 0.72
CA MET A 102 -6.19 -1.76 0.54
C MET A 102 -7.39 -0.83 0.21
N ALA A 103 -7.20 0.48 0.02
CA ALA A 103 -8.17 1.32 -0.68
C ALA A 103 -8.48 0.80 -2.09
N PHE A 104 -7.58 -0.01 -2.66
CA PHE A 104 -7.80 -0.69 -3.92
C PHE A 104 -9.01 -1.64 -3.88
N ASP A 105 -9.24 -2.28 -2.74
CA ASP A 105 -10.37 -3.21 -2.58
C ASP A 105 -11.74 -2.50 -2.46
N GLU A 106 -11.74 -1.17 -2.22
CA GLU A 106 -12.96 -0.34 -2.27
C GLU A 106 -13.31 0.13 -3.69
N ILE A 107 -12.44 -0.09 -4.65
CA ILE A 107 -12.70 0.19 -6.08
C ILE A 107 -13.60 -0.92 -6.62
N LEU A 108 -14.64 -0.54 -7.38
CA LEU A 108 -15.56 -1.49 -8.00
C LEU A 108 -14.79 -2.49 -8.89
N PRO A 109 -15.18 -3.77 -8.89
CA PRO A 109 -14.48 -4.83 -9.61
C PRO A 109 -14.20 -4.54 -11.09
N GLU A 110 -15.11 -3.88 -11.76
CA GLU A 110 -15.02 -3.49 -13.17
C GLU A 110 -14.02 -2.36 -13.42
N GLU A 111 -13.72 -1.55 -12.40
CA GLU A 111 -12.79 -0.42 -12.48
C GLU A 111 -11.35 -0.80 -12.06
N GLN A 112 -11.17 -1.92 -11.34
CA GLN A 112 -9.89 -2.28 -10.74
C GLN A 112 -8.77 -2.53 -11.77
N LEU A 113 -9.08 -3.15 -12.92
CA LEU A 113 -8.06 -3.38 -13.96
C LEU A 113 -7.56 -2.07 -14.58
N GLY A 114 -8.47 -1.10 -14.77
CA GLY A 114 -8.10 0.25 -15.19
C GLY A 114 -7.27 0.98 -14.14
N ALA A 115 -7.60 0.80 -12.86
CA ALA A 115 -6.82 1.36 -11.76
C ALA A 115 -5.40 0.77 -11.69
N ILE A 116 -5.21 -0.53 -11.95
CA ILE A 116 -3.88 -1.16 -12.04
C ILE A 116 -3.04 -0.47 -13.12
N ASP A 117 -3.60 -0.28 -14.31
CA ASP A 117 -2.88 0.37 -15.41
C ASP A 117 -2.47 1.79 -15.04
N TRP A 118 -3.42 2.57 -14.54
CA TRP A 118 -3.17 3.95 -14.17
C TRP A 118 -2.08 4.06 -13.09
N LEU A 119 -2.16 3.25 -12.03
CA LEU A 119 -1.19 3.25 -10.94
C LEU A 119 0.22 2.86 -11.44
N ALA A 120 0.30 1.86 -12.33
CA ALA A 120 1.56 1.44 -12.94
C ALA A 120 2.19 2.57 -13.80
N GLU A 121 1.38 3.26 -14.60
CA GLU A 121 1.83 4.35 -15.47
C GLU A 121 2.28 5.60 -14.67
N HIS A 122 1.78 5.77 -13.44
CA HIS A 122 2.09 6.93 -12.60
C HIS A 122 3.17 6.66 -11.53
N GLY A 123 3.85 5.50 -11.61
CA GLY A 123 5.05 5.21 -10.82
C GLY A 123 4.76 4.64 -9.43
N VAL A 124 3.56 4.11 -9.20
CA VAL A 124 3.27 3.28 -8.01
C VAL A 124 3.99 1.95 -8.18
N THR A 125 4.69 1.51 -7.14
CA THR A 125 5.52 0.30 -7.21
C THR A 125 4.77 -0.96 -6.83
N ARG A 126 3.76 -0.87 -5.95
CA ARG A 126 2.98 -2.02 -5.45
C ARG A 126 1.52 -1.65 -5.21
N ILE A 127 0.65 -2.63 -5.34
CA ILE A 127 -0.75 -2.56 -4.90
C ILE A 127 -0.97 -3.65 -3.86
N LEU A 128 -1.26 -3.24 -2.62
CA LEU A 128 -1.69 -4.14 -1.56
C LEU A 128 -3.19 -4.38 -1.70
N THR A 129 -3.58 -5.63 -1.90
CA THR A 129 -4.98 -6.01 -2.11
C THR A 129 -5.28 -7.40 -1.54
N HIS A 130 -6.51 -7.58 -1.08
CA HIS A 130 -7.07 -8.88 -0.70
C HIS A 130 -7.65 -9.62 -1.91
N GLY A 131 -7.96 -8.90 -2.98
CA GLY A 131 -8.55 -9.46 -4.20
C GLY A 131 -10.01 -9.84 -4.09
N GLY A 132 -10.68 -9.47 -3.01
CA GLY A 132 -12.09 -9.80 -2.78
C GLY A 132 -12.60 -9.29 -1.44
N PRO A 133 -13.81 -9.73 -1.00
CA PRO A 133 -14.36 -9.31 0.28
C PRO A 133 -13.44 -9.69 1.46
N ALA A 134 -13.20 -8.76 2.37
CA ALA A 134 -12.30 -8.95 3.51
C ALA A 134 -12.72 -10.08 4.48
N CYS A 135 -13.95 -10.57 4.38
CA CYS A 135 -14.47 -11.67 5.19
C CYS A 135 -14.18 -13.06 4.61
N THR A 136 -13.68 -13.16 3.37
CA THR A 136 -13.32 -14.44 2.75
C THR A 136 -11.87 -14.81 3.04
N PRO A 137 -11.52 -16.12 3.13
CA PRO A 137 -10.14 -16.55 3.12
C PRO A 137 -9.41 -16.08 1.86
N ILE A 138 -8.14 -15.70 1.97
CA ILE A 138 -7.37 -15.20 0.82
C ILE A 138 -7.24 -16.27 -0.28
N GLU A 139 -7.25 -17.51 0.08
CA GLU A 139 -7.19 -18.66 -0.83
C GLU A 139 -8.37 -18.68 -1.82
N GLU A 140 -9.54 -18.21 -1.40
CA GLU A 140 -10.72 -18.07 -2.27
C GLU A 140 -10.58 -16.93 -3.28
N ASN A 141 -9.72 -15.95 -2.99
CA ASN A 141 -9.48 -14.80 -3.85
C ASN A 141 -8.31 -15.00 -4.83
N LEU A 142 -7.58 -16.11 -4.77
CA LEU A 142 -6.45 -16.41 -5.66
C LEU A 142 -6.79 -16.28 -7.16
N PRO A 143 -7.97 -16.72 -7.65
CA PRO A 143 -8.30 -16.54 -9.07
C PRO A 143 -8.33 -15.06 -9.49
N ARG A 144 -8.89 -14.19 -8.66
CA ARG A 144 -8.95 -12.75 -8.94
C ARG A 144 -7.57 -12.10 -8.81
N LEU A 145 -6.82 -12.43 -7.77
CA LEU A 145 -5.44 -11.96 -7.57
C LEU A 145 -4.55 -12.34 -8.77
N ARG A 146 -4.73 -13.54 -9.34
CA ARG A 146 -4.03 -13.96 -10.56
C ARG A 146 -4.36 -13.04 -11.74
N THR A 147 -5.64 -12.68 -11.92
CA THR A 147 -6.03 -11.71 -12.96
C THR A 147 -5.32 -10.36 -12.78
N TYR A 148 -5.13 -9.90 -11.54
CA TYR A 148 -4.39 -8.66 -11.28
C TYR A 148 -2.91 -8.81 -11.59
N VAL A 149 -2.28 -9.93 -11.21
CA VAL A 149 -0.87 -10.21 -11.55
C VAL A 149 -0.68 -10.26 -13.07
N GLU A 150 -1.57 -10.91 -13.80
CA GLU A 150 -1.57 -10.95 -15.26
C GLU A 150 -1.72 -9.55 -15.86
N ARG A 151 -2.65 -8.72 -15.34
CA ARG A 151 -2.84 -7.34 -15.80
C ARG A 151 -1.65 -6.45 -15.48
N ALA A 152 -1.07 -6.60 -14.31
CA ALA A 152 0.14 -5.90 -13.89
C ALA A 152 1.32 -6.18 -14.80
N ALA A 153 1.46 -7.41 -15.32
CA ALA A 153 2.47 -7.83 -16.29
C ALA A 153 3.90 -7.37 -15.91
N GLY A 154 4.22 -7.36 -14.62
CA GLY A 154 5.51 -6.91 -14.10
C GLY A 154 5.74 -5.39 -14.07
N ARG A 155 4.79 -4.57 -14.54
CA ARG A 155 4.87 -3.10 -14.49
C ARG A 155 4.68 -2.54 -13.07
N ILE A 156 3.92 -3.24 -12.25
CA ILE A 156 3.61 -2.92 -10.85
C ILE A 156 3.50 -4.23 -10.06
N GLY A 157 3.97 -4.25 -8.82
CA GLY A 157 3.85 -5.41 -7.94
C GLY A 157 2.42 -5.57 -7.40
N ILE A 158 1.87 -6.78 -7.49
CA ILE A 158 0.66 -7.14 -6.73
C ILE A 158 1.12 -7.77 -5.43
N LEU A 159 0.75 -7.17 -4.31
CA LEU A 159 1.11 -7.56 -2.97
C LEU A 159 -0.12 -8.17 -2.27
N PRO A 160 -0.27 -9.50 -2.28
CA PRO A 160 -1.42 -10.13 -1.63
C PRO A 160 -1.39 -9.88 -0.12
N GLY A 161 -2.52 -9.45 0.44
CA GLY A 161 -2.65 -9.16 1.87
C GLY A 161 -4.06 -9.38 2.40
N GLY A 162 -4.21 -9.31 3.72
CA GLY A 162 -5.47 -9.67 4.37
C GLY A 162 -5.61 -11.19 4.49
N GLY A 163 -5.34 -11.75 5.67
CA GLY A 163 -5.38 -13.20 5.90
C GLY A 163 -4.09 -13.95 5.55
N VAL A 164 -3.04 -13.28 5.06
CA VAL A 164 -1.72 -13.90 4.88
C VAL A 164 -1.01 -14.00 6.23
N THR A 165 -0.51 -15.18 6.53
CA THR A 165 0.21 -15.51 7.75
C THR A 165 1.47 -16.31 7.43
N TRP A 166 2.32 -16.59 8.43
CA TRP A 166 3.48 -17.46 8.26
C TRP A 166 3.11 -18.90 7.84
N GLU A 167 1.85 -19.31 8.02
CA GLU A 167 1.37 -20.67 7.68
C GLU A 167 1.06 -20.80 6.19
N ASN A 168 0.59 -19.74 5.52
CA ASN A 168 0.13 -19.78 4.12
C ASN A 168 0.91 -18.86 3.18
N CYS A 169 1.86 -18.07 3.68
CA CYS A 169 2.53 -17.05 2.87
C CYS A 169 3.29 -17.64 1.66
N GLU A 170 3.94 -18.80 1.85
CA GLU A 170 4.68 -19.48 0.77
C GLU A 170 3.73 -20.03 -0.29
N ASP A 171 2.61 -20.64 0.14
CA ASP A 171 1.61 -21.19 -0.78
C ASP A 171 0.91 -20.12 -1.59
N VAL A 172 0.55 -18.98 -0.95
CA VAL A 172 -0.05 -17.82 -1.62
C VAL A 172 0.93 -17.23 -2.64
N ALA A 173 2.20 -17.02 -2.24
CA ALA A 173 3.22 -16.49 -3.12
C ALA A 173 3.45 -17.40 -4.34
N ALA A 174 3.59 -18.71 -4.10
CA ALA A 174 3.81 -19.70 -5.17
C ALA A 174 2.60 -19.80 -6.11
N ALA A 175 1.36 -19.79 -5.57
CA ALA A 175 0.15 -19.89 -6.38
C ALA A 175 -0.04 -18.71 -7.32
N LEU A 176 0.46 -17.53 -6.94
CA LEU A 176 0.36 -16.29 -7.72
C LEU A 176 1.63 -15.98 -8.54
N GLY A 177 2.76 -16.64 -8.24
CA GLY A 177 4.04 -16.31 -8.86
C GLY A 177 4.58 -14.93 -8.44
N VAL A 178 4.27 -14.49 -7.21
CA VAL A 178 4.74 -13.22 -6.66
C VAL A 178 5.89 -13.44 -5.67
N SER A 179 6.76 -12.45 -5.51
CA SER A 179 7.90 -12.51 -4.59
C SER A 179 7.64 -11.83 -3.24
N GLU A 180 6.53 -11.10 -3.13
CA GLU A 180 6.18 -10.33 -1.94
C GLU A 180 4.75 -10.63 -1.49
N VAL A 181 4.54 -10.72 -0.19
CA VAL A 181 3.22 -10.85 0.45
C VAL A 181 3.14 -9.95 1.67
N HIS A 182 1.94 -9.60 2.09
CA HIS A 182 1.74 -8.72 3.25
C HIS A 182 0.84 -9.36 4.30
N GLY A 183 1.21 -9.22 5.56
CA GLY A 183 0.37 -9.63 6.69
C GLY A 183 0.96 -9.23 8.02
N THR A 184 0.10 -9.10 9.01
CA THR A 184 0.51 -8.76 10.39
C THR A 184 1.12 -9.96 11.14
N ARG A 185 1.04 -11.16 10.57
CA ARG A 185 1.52 -12.42 11.15
C ARG A 185 2.30 -13.27 10.14
N VAL A 186 2.99 -12.64 9.19
CA VAL A 186 3.83 -13.36 8.20
C VAL A 186 5.15 -13.83 8.78
N VAL A 187 5.56 -13.27 9.91
CA VAL A 187 6.75 -13.69 10.64
C VAL A 187 6.31 -14.38 11.91
N ARG A 188 6.87 -15.56 12.18
CA ARG A 188 6.69 -16.28 13.44
C ARG A 188 7.59 -15.66 14.50
N LEU A 189 7.00 -15.13 15.57
CA LEU A 189 7.71 -14.61 16.74
C LEU A 189 7.94 -15.72 17.76
#